data_a54ebcab88b0eedbdb1b3db57624f5ee
#
_entry.id   a54ebcab88b0eedbdb1b3db57624f5ee
#
_cell.length_a   1.000
_cell.length_b   1.000
_cell.length_c   1.000
_cell.angle_alpha   90.00
_cell.angle_beta   90.00
_cell.angle_gamma   90.00
#
_symmetry.space_group_name_H-M   'P 1'
#
loop_
_entity.id
_entity.type
_entity.pdbx_description
1 polymer ?
#
loop_
_entity_poly.entity_id
_entity_poly.type
_entity_poly.pdbx_seq_one_letter_code
_entity_poly.pdbx_strand_id
1 'polypeptide(L)'
;MSMSSFRLNDHHRSHAHHKRVREPLWLYALAGLCASLVGLGLARFAYTPLIPALIADKWFAPSDAVYLGAANLAGYLGGALIARRLAARIGAIASLRVMMLLASLCCLACATPLSFAWFFGWRVLAGLTGGVIMVLAASTILPHTPADKKGLIGGVIFAGVGLGIAASGTLVPLLLRQGLTETWLALGALSALLTLLSWRAWPVEARSTEALANHQPAQHTSSALVTMLCAEYGLNAVALVPHMVFLVDYVARGLGQGIAAGSAYWVLYGLGAIVGPLLTGHLADRAGFGPALRTAFLIQAVAVALPAFSAAPAVLIVSSVVVGAFTPGIVPLVLGRIHELIPHSSTDQRAAWAQATTSFALFQALGAYGLSWGFAHSGGHYGMLFAIGAAAAAGALAIELVAALRGRRV
;
A
#
# COMPACT_ATOMS: atom_id res chain seq x y z
N MET A 1 76.21 14.66 31.27
CA MET A 1 76.56 13.25 31.19
C MET A 1 75.30 12.42 31.16
N SER A 2 75.20 11.84 30.11
CA SER A 2 74.67 10.65 29.49
C SER A 2 73.13 10.58 29.34
N MET A 3 72.71 10.84 28.12
CA MET A 3 71.46 10.53 27.54
C MET A 3 71.36 9.04 27.20
N SER A 4 70.30 8.37 27.53
CA SER A 4 69.96 7.11 26.95
C SER A 4 68.52 7.22 26.33
N SER A 5 68.52 7.13 25.02
CA SER A 5 67.38 7.13 24.14
C SER A 5 66.57 5.85 24.30
N PHE A 6 65.27 5.99 24.59
CA PHE A 6 64.35 4.88 24.56
C PHE A 6 63.49 5.01 23.24
N ARG A 7 63.76 4.16 22.27
CA ARG A 7 62.98 3.99 21.07
C ARG A 7 61.73 3.17 21.41
N LEU A 8 60.56 3.78 21.33
CA LEU A 8 59.30 3.08 21.33
C LEU A 8 59.00 2.55 19.92
N ASN A 9 58.82 1.26 19.89
CA ASN A 9 58.53 0.44 18.74
C ASN A 9 57.05 0.69 18.32
N ASP A 10 56.85 1.37 17.22
CA ASP A 10 55.51 1.53 16.60
C ASP A 10 55.05 0.20 16.01
N HIS A 11 54.27 -0.52 16.77
CA HIS A 11 53.51 -1.65 16.24
C HIS A 11 52.44 -1.14 15.27
N HIS A 12 52.72 -1.31 13.99
CA HIS A 12 51.74 -1.27 12.92
C HIS A 12 50.51 -2.14 13.27
N ARG A 13 49.49 -1.54 13.84
CA ARG A 13 48.16 -2.13 13.83
C ARG A 13 47.60 -1.97 12.43
N SER A 14 47.82 -2.97 11.60
CA SER A 14 47.13 -3.19 10.36
C SER A 14 45.60 -3.22 10.62
N HIS A 15 44.94 -2.08 10.46
CA HIS A 15 43.50 -2.05 10.34
C HIS A 15 43.14 -2.72 9.01
N ALA A 16 42.87 -4.02 9.07
CA ALA A 16 42.17 -4.73 8.00
C ALA A 16 40.78 -4.09 7.82
N HIS A 17 40.70 -3.06 6.99
CA HIS A 17 39.44 -2.60 6.42
C HIS A 17 38.88 -3.77 5.62
N HIS A 18 38.08 -4.60 6.27
CA HIS A 18 37.14 -5.42 5.54
C HIS A 18 36.31 -4.48 4.62
N LYS A 19 36.69 -4.39 3.36
CA LYS A 19 35.84 -3.86 2.30
C LYS A 19 34.57 -4.69 2.33
N ARG A 20 33.57 -4.23 3.09
CA ARG A 20 32.21 -4.76 2.95
C ARG A 20 31.84 -4.55 1.49
N VAL A 21 31.75 -5.63 0.73
CA VAL A 21 31.20 -5.62 -0.62
C VAL A 21 29.79 -5.04 -0.47
N ARG A 22 29.61 -3.79 -0.89
CA ARG A 22 28.28 -3.19 -0.94
C ARG A 22 27.53 -3.95 -2.02
N GLU A 23 26.56 -4.74 -1.61
CA GLU A 23 25.63 -5.37 -2.54
C GLU A 23 25.07 -4.30 -3.50
N PRO A 24 24.95 -4.60 -4.78
CA PRO A 24 24.51 -3.62 -5.75
C PRO A 24 23.09 -3.14 -5.44
N LEU A 25 22.87 -1.82 -5.52
CA LEU A 25 21.64 -1.12 -5.14
C LEU A 25 20.37 -1.71 -5.80
N TRP A 26 20.50 -2.28 -7.00
CA TRP A 26 19.39 -2.91 -7.71
C TRP A 26 18.85 -4.15 -6.98
N LEU A 27 19.66 -4.87 -6.20
CA LEU A 27 19.19 -5.99 -5.37
C LEU A 27 18.25 -5.50 -4.27
N TYR A 28 18.56 -4.39 -3.61
CA TYR A 28 17.69 -3.80 -2.60
C TYR A 28 16.36 -3.32 -3.22
N ALA A 29 16.43 -2.71 -4.40
CA ALA A 29 15.23 -2.33 -5.15
C ALA A 29 14.38 -3.55 -5.52
N LEU A 30 15.02 -4.65 -5.98
CA LEU A 30 14.36 -5.92 -6.28
C LEU A 30 13.67 -6.50 -5.03
N ALA A 31 14.35 -6.52 -3.88
CA ALA A 31 13.76 -7.02 -2.64
C ALA A 31 12.50 -6.23 -2.25
N GLY A 32 12.57 -4.90 -2.32
CA GLY A 32 11.42 -4.04 -2.03
C GLY A 32 10.27 -4.19 -3.01
N LEU A 33 10.58 -4.30 -4.31
CA LEU A 33 9.59 -4.57 -5.36
C LEU A 33 8.90 -5.91 -5.13
N CYS A 34 9.66 -6.99 -4.89
CA CYS A 34 9.11 -8.32 -4.61
C CYS A 34 8.24 -8.31 -3.35
N ALA A 35 8.67 -7.62 -2.27
CA ALA A 35 7.88 -7.53 -1.05
C ALA A 35 6.54 -6.83 -1.28
N SER A 36 6.54 -5.69 -1.98
CA SER A 36 5.31 -4.96 -2.32
C SER A 36 4.42 -5.75 -3.27
N LEU A 37 5.01 -6.45 -4.24
CA LEU A 37 4.28 -7.32 -5.17
C LEU A 37 3.62 -8.49 -4.44
N VAL A 38 4.34 -9.16 -3.52
CA VAL A 38 3.80 -10.29 -2.74
C VAL A 38 2.75 -9.83 -1.74
N GLY A 39 3.09 -8.87 -0.87
CA GLY A 39 2.24 -8.48 0.26
C GLY A 39 1.01 -7.67 -0.12
N LEU A 40 1.11 -6.86 -1.16
CA LEU A 40 0.00 -6.01 -1.62
C LEU A 40 -0.54 -6.49 -2.97
N GLY A 41 0.32 -6.67 -3.97
CA GLY A 41 -0.09 -7.06 -5.30
C GLY A 41 -0.86 -8.39 -5.31
N LEU A 42 -0.22 -9.46 -4.86
CA LEU A 42 -0.81 -10.80 -4.90
C LEU A 42 -1.70 -11.11 -3.69
N ALA A 43 -1.24 -10.89 -2.46
CA ALA A 43 -2.00 -11.26 -1.28
C ALA A 43 -3.26 -10.41 -1.05
N ARG A 44 -3.26 -9.14 -1.51
CA ARG A 44 -4.39 -8.23 -1.33
C ARG A 44 -5.16 -8.01 -2.64
N PHE A 45 -4.50 -7.47 -3.66
CA PHE A 45 -5.17 -6.97 -4.86
C PHE A 45 -5.58 -8.06 -5.85
N ALA A 46 -4.95 -9.25 -5.84
CA ALA A 46 -5.41 -10.38 -6.66
C ALA A 46 -6.79 -10.93 -6.23
N TYR A 47 -7.27 -10.56 -5.04
CA TYR A 47 -8.60 -10.95 -4.59
C TYR A 47 -9.73 -10.28 -5.38
N THR A 48 -9.54 -9.03 -5.79
CA THR A 48 -10.58 -8.26 -6.49
C THR A 48 -11.08 -8.95 -7.76
N PRO A 49 -10.24 -9.41 -8.69
CA PRO A 49 -10.69 -10.19 -9.84
C PRO A 49 -11.19 -11.61 -9.51
N LEU A 50 -10.92 -12.13 -8.30
CA LEU A 50 -11.43 -13.42 -7.86
C LEU A 50 -12.87 -13.35 -7.31
N ILE A 51 -13.34 -12.20 -6.83
CA ILE A 51 -14.67 -12.05 -6.22
C ILE A 51 -15.78 -12.63 -7.12
N PRO A 52 -15.94 -12.22 -8.40
CA PRO A 52 -16.98 -12.76 -9.24
C PRO A 52 -16.87 -14.26 -9.50
N ALA A 53 -15.66 -14.82 -9.54
CA ALA A 53 -15.44 -16.25 -9.71
C ALA A 53 -15.84 -17.06 -8.45
N LEU A 54 -15.48 -16.56 -7.26
CA LEU A 54 -15.88 -17.18 -5.99
C LEU A 54 -17.39 -17.26 -5.83
N ILE A 55 -18.12 -16.28 -6.36
CA ILE A 55 -19.58 -16.23 -6.34
C ILE A 55 -20.16 -17.17 -7.41
N ALA A 56 -19.63 -17.16 -8.63
CA ALA A 56 -20.08 -17.98 -9.74
C ALA A 56 -19.94 -19.48 -9.42
N ASP A 57 -18.80 -19.87 -8.84
CA ASP A 57 -18.52 -21.25 -8.44
C ASP A 57 -19.14 -21.64 -7.09
N LYS A 58 -19.96 -20.73 -6.50
CA LYS A 58 -20.69 -20.97 -5.25
C LYS A 58 -19.81 -21.29 -4.03
N TRP A 59 -18.57 -20.82 -4.02
CA TRP A 59 -17.73 -20.91 -2.82
C TRP A 59 -18.30 -20.04 -1.70
N PHE A 60 -18.79 -18.84 -2.05
CA PHE A 60 -19.39 -17.89 -1.10
C PHE A 60 -20.58 -17.16 -1.72
N ALA A 61 -21.50 -16.73 -0.84
CA ALA A 61 -22.56 -15.80 -1.22
C ALA A 61 -21.94 -14.41 -1.60
N PRO A 62 -22.64 -13.62 -2.42
CA PRO A 62 -22.13 -12.30 -2.84
C PRO A 62 -21.70 -11.38 -1.68
N SER A 63 -22.49 -11.32 -0.60
CA SER A 63 -22.17 -10.58 0.61
C SER A 63 -20.88 -11.07 1.27
N ASP A 64 -20.74 -12.39 1.41
CA ASP A 64 -19.62 -13.03 2.08
C ASP A 64 -18.31 -12.78 1.30
N ALA A 65 -18.34 -12.94 -0.03
CA ALA A 65 -17.18 -12.68 -0.87
C ALA A 65 -16.67 -11.25 -0.74
N VAL A 66 -17.58 -10.27 -0.60
CA VAL A 66 -17.20 -8.87 -0.40
C VAL A 66 -16.66 -8.62 1.01
N TYR A 67 -17.28 -9.20 2.05
CA TYR A 67 -16.78 -9.12 3.43
C TYR A 67 -15.38 -9.72 3.59
N LEU A 68 -15.05 -10.77 2.85
CA LEU A 68 -13.69 -11.32 2.81
C LEU A 68 -12.67 -10.34 2.21
N GLY A 69 -13.08 -9.47 1.29
CA GLY A 69 -12.28 -8.34 0.84
C GLY A 69 -12.03 -7.31 1.94
N ALA A 70 -13.09 -6.95 2.70
CA ALA A 70 -13.01 -6.04 3.84
C ALA A 70 -12.15 -6.63 4.99
N ALA A 71 -12.19 -7.94 5.22
CA ALA A 71 -11.36 -8.63 6.19
C ALA A 71 -9.86 -8.40 5.95
N ASN A 72 -9.42 -8.40 4.69
CA ASN A 72 -8.03 -8.09 4.34
C ASN A 72 -7.65 -6.65 4.73
N LEU A 73 -8.55 -5.69 4.56
CA LEU A 73 -8.29 -4.29 4.92
C LEU A 73 -8.21 -4.09 6.43
N ALA A 74 -9.02 -4.81 7.21
CA ALA A 74 -8.89 -4.82 8.67
C ALA A 74 -7.55 -5.43 9.12
N GLY A 75 -7.14 -6.53 8.48
CA GLY A 75 -5.82 -7.13 8.69
C GLY A 75 -4.69 -6.15 8.39
N TYR A 76 -4.80 -5.39 7.30
CA TYR A 76 -3.81 -4.37 6.91
C TYR A 76 -3.63 -3.30 8.00
N LEU A 77 -4.72 -2.81 8.59
CA LEU A 77 -4.65 -1.92 9.76
C LEU A 77 -3.88 -2.57 10.91
N GLY A 78 -4.22 -3.81 11.29
CA GLY A 78 -3.50 -4.56 12.32
C GLY A 78 -2.01 -4.68 12.03
N GLY A 79 -1.65 -5.01 10.80
CA GLY A 79 -0.27 -5.11 10.33
C GLY A 79 0.49 -3.79 10.44
N ALA A 80 -0.11 -2.69 10.01
CA ALA A 80 0.49 -1.36 10.11
C ALA A 80 0.79 -0.95 11.56
N LEU A 81 -0.12 -1.26 12.49
CA LEU A 81 0.01 -0.96 13.92
C LEU A 81 1.12 -1.77 14.60
N ILE A 82 1.29 -3.05 14.24
CA ILE A 82 2.27 -3.93 14.88
C ILE A 82 3.66 -3.89 14.24
N ALA A 83 3.79 -3.36 13.01
CA ALA A 83 4.99 -3.43 12.18
C ALA A 83 6.27 -3.02 12.94
N ARG A 84 6.25 -1.87 13.62
CA ARG A 84 7.40 -1.35 14.38
C ARG A 84 7.75 -2.24 15.58
N ARG A 85 6.74 -2.74 16.31
CA ARG A 85 6.96 -3.65 17.46
C ARG A 85 7.55 -4.97 16.99
N LEU A 86 7.07 -5.48 15.86
CA LEU A 86 7.59 -6.71 15.26
C LEU A 86 9.05 -6.53 14.84
N ALA A 87 9.36 -5.45 14.11
CA ALA A 87 10.73 -5.13 13.70
C ALA A 87 11.67 -4.92 14.89
N ALA A 88 11.21 -4.34 15.99
CA ALA A 88 11.99 -4.17 17.21
C ALA A 88 12.30 -5.52 17.90
N ARG A 89 11.43 -6.53 17.76
CA ARG A 89 11.62 -7.85 18.41
C ARG A 89 12.50 -8.80 17.61
N ILE A 90 12.29 -8.89 16.31
CA ILE A 90 12.95 -9.90 15.47
C ILE A 90 13.82 -9.30 14.35
N GLY A 91 13.90 -7.97 14.25
CA GLY A 91 14.57 -7.26 13.17
C GLY A 91 13.66 -6.97 11.98
N ALA A 92 13.97 -5.91 11.23
CA ALA A 92 13.14 -5.48 10.11
C ALA A 92 13.17 -6.47 8.95
N ILE A 93 14.36 -6.97 8.60
CA ILE A 93 14.55 -7.93 7.49
C ILE A 93 13.90 -9.27 7.79
N ALA A 94 14.06 -9.79 9.03
CA ALA A 94 13.41 -11.03 9.44
C ALA A 94 11.88 -10.87 9.40
N SER A 95 11.35 -9.73 9.87
CA SER A 95 9.93 -9.42 9.80
C SER A 95 9.41 -9.42 8.36
N LEU A 96 10.13 -8.78 7.42
CA LEU A 96 9.76 -8.76 6.00
C LEU A 96 9.74 -10.17 5.39
N ARG A 97 10.77 -10.97 5.63
CA ARG A 97 10.85 -12.37 5.15
C ARG A 97 9.70 -13.23 5.69
N VAL A 98 9.44 -13.14 7.00
CA VAL A 98 8.34 -13.87 7.64
C VAL A 98 6.99 -13.45 7.06
N MET A 99 6.77 -12.14 6.85
CA MET A 99 5.54 -11.64 6.25
C MET A 99 5.36 -12.08 4.80
N MET A 100 6.41 -12.12 4.00
CA MET A 100 6.34 -12.62 2.62
C MET A 100 6.02 -14.13 2.57
N LEU A 101 6.65 -14.94 3.44
CA LEU A 101 6.32 -16.35 3.57
C LEU A 101 4.86 -16.56 4.03
N LEU A 102 4.42 -15.79 5.02
CA LEU A 102 3.05 -15.86 5.52
C LEU A 102 2.04 -15.44 4.44
N ALA A 103 2.34 -14.41 3.63
CA ALA A 103 1.51 -14.02 2.49
C ALA A 103 1.36 -15.15 1.46
N SER A 104 2.47 -15.87 1.16
CA SER A 104 2.44 -17.05 0.30
C SER A 104 1.57 -18.16 0.89
N LEU A 105 1.73 -18.42 2.19
CA LEU A 105 0.93 -19.42 2.90
C LEU A 105 -0.56 -19.05 2.92
N CYS A 106 -0.90 -17.77 3.09
CA CYS A 106 -2.28 -17.30 3.03
C CYS A 106 -2.94 -17.61 1.67
N CYS A 107 -2.22 -17.41 0.57
CA CYS A 107 -2.72 -17.77 -0.75
C CYS A 107 -2.93 -19.29 -0.87
N LEU A 108 -1.96 -20.11 -0.44
CA LEU A 108 -2.08 -21.56 -0.47
C LEU A 108 -3.25 -22.07 0.40
N ALA A 109 -3.44 -21.50 1.59
CA ALA A 109 -4.53 -21.88 2.48
C ALA A 109 -5.93 -21.52 1.93
N CYS A 110 -6.01 -20.44 1.13
CA CYS A 110 -7.24 -20.06 0.43
C CYS A 110 -7.58 -20.99 -0.75
N ALA A 111 -6.72 -21.91 -1.13
CA ALA A 111 -7.02 -22.92 -2.16
C ALA A 111 -8.10 -23.91 -1.73
N THR A 112 -8.33 -24.07 -0.42
CA THR A 112 -9.35 -24.98 0.14
C THR A 112 -10.38 -24.19 0.93
N PRO A 113 -11.63 -24.01 0.43
CA PRO A 113 -12.68 -23.26 1.11
C PRO A 113 -13.37 -24.11 2.19
N LEU A 114 -12.66 -24.41 3.30
CA LEU A 114 -13.20 -25.24 4.37
C LEU A 114 -14.41 -24.61 5.08
N SER A 115 -14.37 -23.29 5.29
CA SER A 115 -15.48 -22.53 5.87
C SER A 115 -15.26 -21.03 5.64
N PHE A 116 -16.32 -20.23 5.85
CA PHE A 116 -16.21 -18.78 5.86
C PHE A 116 -15.18 -18.28 6.89
N ALA A 117 -15.22 -18.81 8.13
CA ALA A 117 -14.30 -18.41 9.20
C ALA A 117 -12.84 -18.75 8.86
N TRP A 118 -12.58 -19.91 8.22
CA TRP A 118 -11.27 -20.28 7.71
C TRP A 118 -10.75 -19.25 6.73
N PHE A 119 -11.55 -18.95 5.71
CA PHE A 119 -11.17 -18.01 4.67
C PHE A 119 -10.99 -16.59 5.23
N PHE A 120 -11.90 -16.16 6.11
CA PHE A 120 -11.85 -14.88 6.79
C PHE A 120 -10.53 -14.71 7.57
N GLY A 121 -10.15 -15.71 8.37
CA GLY A 121 -8.88 -15.70 9.12
C GLY A 121 -7.67 -15.52 8.20
N TRP A 122 -7.59 -16.28 7.11
CA TRP A 122 -6.48 -16.17 6.15
C TRP A 122 -6.50 -14.84 5.38
N ARG A 123 -7.68 -14.28 5.09
CA ARG A 123 -7.80 -12.94 4.49
C ARG A 123 -7.32 -11.83 5.45
N VAL A 124 -7.64 -11.93 6.73
CA VAL A 124 -7.10 -11.01 7.76
C VAL A 124 -5.59 -11.14 7.86
N LEU A 125 -5.06 -12.36 7.92
CA LEU A 125 -3.60 -12.59 7.97
C LEU A 125 -2.90 -12.07 6.70
N ALA A 126 -3.46 -12.29 5.52
CA ALA A 126 -2.95 -11.75 4.26
C ALA A 126 -2.90 -10.20 4.29
N GLY A 127 -3.92 -9.56 4.83
CA GLY A 127 -3.92 -8.10 5.05
C GLY A 127 -2.84 -7.67 6.02
N LEU A 128 -2.69 -8.37 7.13
CA LEU A 128 -1.66 -8.08 8.14
C LEU A 128 -0.25 -8.12 7.53
N THR A 129 0.04 -9.12 6.69
CA THR A 129 1.34 -9.19 6.00
C THR A 129 1.59 -7.96 5.13
N GLY A 130 0.57 -7.55 4.36
CA GLY A 130 0.64 -6.35 3.51
C GLY A 130 0.87 -5.07 4.31
N GLY A 131 0.20 -4.92 5.46
CA GLY A 131 0.37 -3.77 6.35
C GLY A 131 1.79 -3.67 6.93
N VAL A 132 2.35 -4.78 7.40
CA VAL A 132 3.74 -4.83 7.89
C VAL A 132 4.73 -4.52 6.77
N ILE A 133 4.57 -5.13 5.59
CA ILE A 133 5.44 -4.91 4.44
C ILE A 133 5.40 -3.44 4.00
N MET A 134 4.23 -2.83 3.93
CA MET A 134 4.08 -1.42 3.54
C MET A 134 4.85 -0.47 4.45
N VAL A 135 4.85 -0.73 5.76
CA VAL A 135 5.56 0.10 6.74
C VAL A 135 7.07 -0.14 6.69
N LEU A 136 7.50 -1.40 6.55
CA LEU A 136 8.91 -1.76 6.73
C LEU A 136 9.74 -1.74 5.44
N ALA A 137 9.18 -2.05 4.26
CA ALA A 137 9.99 -2.26 3.06
C ALA A 137 10.80 -1.00 2.68
N ALA A 138 10.15 0.12 2.50
CA ALA A 138 10.83 1.37 2.14
C ALA A 138 11.73 1.89 3.27
N SER A 139 11.27 1.82 4.53
CA SER A 139 12.05 2.28 5.69
C SER A 139 13.31 1.44 5.95
N THR A 140 13.35 0.19 5.49
CA THR A 140 14.53 -0.69 5.58
C THR A 140 15.53 -0.42 4.45
N ILE A 141 15.07 -0.07 3.24
CA ILE A 141 15.93 0.06 2.05
C ILE A 141 16.45 1.49 1.88
N LEU A 142 15.61 2.50 2.03
CA LEU A 142 15.97 3.89 1.73
C LEU A 142 17.15 4.46 2.54
N PRO A 143 17.40 4.07 3.81
CA PRO A 143 18.60 4.48 4.53
C PRO A 143 19.91 4.01 3.90
N HIS A 144 19.89 2.89 3.13
CA HIS A 144 21.04 2.34 2.43
C HIS A 144 21.18 2.88 1.00
N THR A 145 20.27 3.78 0.58
CA THR A 145 20.21 4.34 -0.77
C THR A 145 20.83 5.74 -0.78
N PRO A 146 21.71 6.07 -1.75
CA PRO A 146 22.22 7.42 -1.95
C PRO A 146 21.10 8.45 -2.11
N ALA A 147 21.31 9.68 -1.63
CA ALA A 147 20.28 10.71 -1.59
C ALA A 147 19.67 11.02 -2.98
N ASP A 148 20.49 11.06 -4.01
CA ASP A 148 20.11 11.29 -5.41
C ASP A 148 19.28 10.16 -6.04
N LYS A 149 19.25 8.96 -5.43
CA LYS A 149 18.53 7.78 -5.93
C LYS A 149 17.34 7.35 -5.06
N LYS A 150 17.10 8.02 -3.93
CA LYS A 150 16.00 7.64 -3.01
C LYS A 150 14.63 7.68 -3.67
N GLY A 151 14.38 8.68 -4.51
CA GLY A 151 13.13 8.79 -5.25
C GLY A 151 12.93 7.64 -6.22
N LEU A 152 13.96 7.30 -7.01
CA LEU A 152 13.91 6.19 -7.95
C LEU A 152 13.68 4.85 -7.24
N ILE A 153 14.46 4.56 -6.21
CA ILE A 153 14.34 3.29 -5.46
C ILE A 153 12.99 3.19 -4.74
N GLY A 154 12.52 4.28 -4.12
CA GLY A 154 11.18 4.36 -3.54
C GLY A 154 10.10 4.10 -4.59
N GLY A 155 10.22 4.70 -5.77
CA GLY A 155 9.34 4.46 -6.90
C GLY A 155 9.30 2.99 -7.34
N VAL A 156 10.47 2.34 -7.44
CA VAL A 156 10.55 0.90 -7.79
C VAL A 156 9.90 0.03 -6.73
N ILE A 157 10.12 0.31 -5.44
CA ILE A 157 9.48 -0.44 -4.35
C ILE A 157 7.95 -0.38 -4.48
N PHE A 158 7.38 0.81 -4.67
CA PHE A 158 5.93 0.98 -4.77
C PHE A 158 5.35 0.58 -6.14
N ALA A 159 6.16 0.58 -7.21
CA ALA A 159 5.75 0.02 -8.50
C ALA A 159 5.37 -1.46 -8.38
N GLY A 160 5.93 -2.21 -7.41
CA GLY A 160 5.50 -3.58 -7.10
C GLY A 160 4.01 -3.70 -6.79
N VAL A 161 3.39 -2.67 -6.19
CA VAL A 161 1.93 -2.64 -5.95
C VAL A 161 1.17 -2.56 -7.27
N GLY A 162 1.48 -1.56 -8.12
CA GLY A 162 0.83 -1.38 -9.40
C GLY A 162 1.03 -2.55 -10.36
N LEU A 163 2.27 -3.09 -10.41
CA LEU A 163 2.58 -4.31 -11.16
C LEU A 163 1.75 -5.50 -10.67
N GLY A 164 1.57 -5.65 -9.35
CA GLY A 164 0.77 -6.73 -8.79
C GLY A 164 -0.71 -6.59 -9.14
N ILE A 165 -1.24 -5.37 -9.15
CA ILE A 165 -2.61 -5.09 -9.59
C ILE A 165 -2.76 -5.46 -11.07
N ALA A 166 -1.90 -4.95 -11.95
CA ALA A 166 -1.95 -5.22 -13.38
C ALA A 166 -1.73 -6.72 -13.67
N ALA A 167 -0.75 -7.34 -13.02
CA ALA A 167 -0.48 -8.77 -13.16
C ALA A 167 -1.67 -9.62 -12.67
N SER A 168 -2.33 -9.26 -11.57
CA SER A 168 -3.52 -10.00 -11.12
C SER A 168 -4.68 -9.89 -12.10
N GLY A 169 -4.86 -8.75 -12.76
CA GLY A 169 -5.88 -8.56 -13.80
C GLY A 169 -5.64 -9.40 -15.06
N THR A 170 -4.40 -9.80 -15.33
CA THR A 170 -4.04 -10.69 -16.45
C THR A 170 -3.94 -12.15 -16.04
N LEU A 171 -3.24 -12.44 -14.94
CA LEU A 171 -2.98 -13.81 -14.49
C LEU A 171 -4.24 -14.49 -13.96
N VAL A 172 -5.06 -13.80 -13.16
CA VAL A 172 -6.24 -14.42 -12.55
C VAL A 172 -7.22 -14.97 -13.59
N PRO A 173 -7.64 -14.23 -14.64
CA PRO A 173 -8.53 -14.78 -15.67
C PRO A 173 -7.93 -15.95 -16.42
N LEU A 174 -6.60 -15.98 -16.62
CA LEU A 174 -5.91 -17.09 -17.27
C LEU A 174 -5.89 -18.35 -16.39
N LEU A 175 -5.60 -18.19 -15.10
CA LEU A 175 -5.52 -19.28 -14.14
C LEU A 175 -6.91 -19.83 -13.81
N LEU A 176 -7.95 -18.99 -13.79
CA LEU A 176 -9.35 -19.42 -13.58
C LEU A 176 -9.86 -20.38 -14.65
N ARG A 177 -9.22 -20.46 -15.83
CA ARG A 177 -9.51 -21.52 -16.81
C ARG A 177 -9.21 -22.93 -16.31
N GLN A 178 -8.33 -23.06 -15.32
CA GLN A 178 -7.97 -24.32 -14.67
C GLN A 178 -8.78 -24.57 -13.40
N GLY A 179 -9.35 -23.52 -12.80
CA GLY A 179 -10.17 -23.57 -11.60
C GLY A 179 -9.72 -22.58 -10.53
N LEU A 180 -10.57 -22.42 -9.51
CA LEU A 180 -10.30 -21.52 -8.37
C LEU A 180 -9.17 -22.06 -7.48
N THR A 181 -9.17 -23.34 -7.18
CA THR A 181 -8.13 -24.00 -6.37
C THR A 181 -6.75 -23.81 -7.00
N GLU A 182 -6.63 -24.12 -8.29
CA GLU A 182 -5.41 -23.99 -9.07
C GLU A 182 -4.94 -22.54 -9.11
N THR A 183 -5.89 -21.59 -9.22
CA THR A 183 -5.58 -20.16 -9.18
C THR A 183 -4.95 -19.74 -7.85
N TRP A 184 -5.51 -20.16 -6.73
CA TRP A 184 -4.95 -19.88 -5.42
C TRP A 184 -3.58 -20.52 -5.21
N LEU A 185 -3.41 -21.79 -5.64
CA LEU A 185 -2.13 -22.50 -5.58
C LEU A 185 -1.07 -21.79 -6.42
N ALA A 186 -1.41 -21.37 -7.64
CA ALA A 186 -0.49 -20.64 -8.53
C ALA A 186 -0.08 -19.29 -7.95
N LEU A 187 -1.02 -18.52 -7.38
CA LEU A 187 -0.71 -17.24 -6.69
C LEU A 187 0.19 -17.47 -5.48
N GLY A 188 -0.05 -18.53 -4.69
CA GLY A 188 0.79 -18.90 -3.57
C GLY A 188 2.20 -19.33 -3.99
N ALA A 189 2.31 -20.14 -5.03
CA ALA A 189 3.59 -20.57 -5.60
C ALA A 189 4.39 -19.40 -6.18
N LEU A 190 3.74 -18.49 -6.92
CA LEU A 190 4.38 -17.27 -7.43
C LEU A 190 4.87 -16.37 -6.29
N SER A 191 4.07 -16.19 -5.23
CA SER A 191 4.45 -15.44 -4.04
C SER A 191 5.66 -16.06 -3.35
N ALA A 192 5.69 -17.39 -3.21
CA ALA A 192 6.82 -18.12 -2.64
C ALA A 192 8.08 -17.98 -3.51
N LEU A 193 7.95 -18.10 -4.84
CA LEU A 193 9.06 -17.91 -5.76
C LEU A 193 9.67 -16.50 -5.63
N LEU A 194 8.84 -15.45 -5.65
CA LEU A 194 9.30 -14.06 -5.48
C LEU A 194 9.97 -13.85 -4.12
N THR A 195 9.46 -14.49 -3.08
CA THR A 195 10.06 -14.47 -1.74
C THR A 195 11.44 -15.11 -1.76
N LEU A 196 11.60 -16.26 -2.39
CA LEU A 196 12.89 -16.96 -2.50
C LEU A 196 13.89 -16.18 -3.35
N LEU A 197 13.47 -15.62 -4.49
CA LEU A 197 14.32 -14.79 -5.35
C LEU A 197 14.86 -13.56 -4.62
N SER A 198 14.05 -12.94 -3.78
CA SER A 198 14.44 -11.75 -3.01
C SER A 198 15.12 -12.06 -1.66
N TRP A 199 15.22 -13.34 -1.27
CA TRP A 199 15.64 -13.73 0.08
C TRP A 199 16.99 -13.17 0.51
N ARG A 200 17.96 -13.15 -0.39
CA ARG A 200 19.33 -12.65 -0.14
C ARG A 200 19.55 -11.21 -0.57
N ALA A 201 18.55 -10.58 -1.19
CA ALA A 201 18.65 -9.25 -1.78
C ALA A 201 18.40 -8.10 -0.78
N TRP A 202 18.26 -8.39 0.51
CA TRP A 202 18.03 -7.39 1.55
C TRP A 202 19.36 -6.80 2.04
N PRO A 203 19.40 -5.49 2.40
CA PRO A 203 20.58 -4.88 2.99
C PRO A 203 20.97 -5.60 4.29
N VAL A 204 22.27 -5.62 4.60
CA VAL A 204 22.72 -6.17 5.89
C VAL A 204 22.25 -5.22 7.00
N GLU A 205 21.54 -5.76 7.99
CA GLU A 205 21.09 -4.99 9.15
C GLU A 205 22.30 -4.46 9.92
N ALA A 206 22.61 -3.17 9.81
CA ALA A 206 23.46 -2.52 10.79
C ALA A 206 22.68 -2.54 12.11
N ARG A 207 23.22 -3.18 13.15
CA ARG A 207 22.66 -3.10 14.51
C ARG A 207 22.70 -1.65 14.95
N SER A 208 21.67 -0.90 14.61
CA SER A 208 21.49 0.47 15.06
C SER A 208 21.00 0.43 16.50
N THR A 209 21.93 0.33 17.44
CA THR A 209 21.67 0.56 18.87
C THR A 209 21.15 1.98 19.12
N GLU A 210 21.27 2.87 18.15
CA GLU A 210 20.81 4.27 18.24
C GLU A 210 19.31 4.47 17.98
N ALA A 211 18.62 3.52 17.33
CA ALA A 211 17.18 3.68 17.06
C ALA A 211 16.29 3.54 18.31
N LEU A 212 16.82 2.98 19.39
CA LEU A 212 16.10 2.82 20.67
C LEU A 212 16.36 3.97 21.67
N ALA A 213 17.41 4.79 21.45
CA ALA A 213 17.85 5.79 22.42
C ALA A 213 17.12 7.15 22.30
N ASN A 214 16.44 7.47 21.20
CA ASN A 214 15.72 8.73 21.03
C ASN A 214 14.21 8.57 21.17
N HIS A 215 13.75 8.00 22.27
CA HIS A 215 12.37 8.19 22.77
C HIS A 215 12.29 9.53 23.52
N GLN A 216 12.55 10.64 22.84
CA GLN A 216 11.95 11.88 23.32
C GLN A 216 10.45 11.77 23.05
N PRO A 217 9.59 11.90 24.08
CA PRO A 217 8.17 11.96 23.84
C PRO A 217 7.92 13.10 22.86
N ALA A 218 7.26 12.80 21.73
CA ALA A 218 6.82 13.81 20.79
C ALA A 218 6.06 14.86 21.60
N GLN A 219 6.54 16.09 21.61
CA GLN A 219 5.75 17.18 22.17
C GLN A 219 4.52 17.27 21.27
N HIS A 220 3.37 16.99 21.85
CA HIS A 220 2.08 16.95 21.17
C HIS A 220 1.72 18.32 20.58
N THR A 221 2.36 18.69 19.51
CA THR A 221 1.87 19.78 18.66
C THR A 221 1.01 19.13 17.58
N SER A 222 -0.14 18.58 17.99
CA SER A 222 -1.20 18.26 17.05
C SER A 222 -1.73 19.58 16.51
N SER A 223 -1.03 20.15 15.53
CA SER A 223 -1.55 21.29 14.78
C SER A 223 -2.90 20.89 14.18
N ALA A 224 -3.89 21.77 14.28
CA ALA A 224 -5.20 21.55 13.66
C ALA A 224 -5.06 21.17 12.17
N LEU A 225 -4.04 21.69 11.50
CA LEU A 225 -3.74 21.37 10.09
C LEU A 225 -3.28 19.91 9.90
N VAL A 226 -2.50 19.34 10.83
CA VAL A 226 -2.12 17.90 10.77
C VAL A 226 -3.33 17.01 11.01
N THR A 227 -4.21 17.38 11.94
CA THR A 227 -5.46 16.64 12.18
C THR A 227 -6.37 16.67 10.95
N MET A 228 -6.48 17.83 10.29
CA MET A 228 -7.23 17.96 9.03
C MET A 228 -6.62 17.09 7.93
N LEU A 229 -5.29 17.11 7.77
CA LEU A 229 -4.58 16.26 6.81
C LEU A 229 -4.81 14.75 7.08
N CYS A 230 -4.85 14.33 8.35
CA CYS A 230 -5.20 12.95 8.71
C CYS A 230 -6.65 12.60 8.36
N ALA A 231 -7.59 13.54 8.55
CA ALA A 231 -8.99 13.32 8.24
C ALA A 231 -9.23 13.23 6.72
N GLU A 232 -8.66 14.14 5.93
CA GLU A 232 -8.79 14.10 4.47
C GLU A 232 -8.13 12.86 3.87
N TYR A 233 -6.98 12.43 4.40
CA TYR A 233 -6.33 11.19 3.96
C TYR A 233 -7.15 9.95 4.34
N GLY A 234 -7.82 9.98 5.49
CA GLY A 234 -8.80 8.95 5.88
C GLY A 234 -10.00 8.90 4.93
N LEU A 235 -10.60 10.05 4.60
CA LEU A 235 -11.71 10.12 3.64
C LEU A 235 -11.29 9.69 2.23
N ASN A 236 -10.06 10.03 1.82
CA ASN A 236 -9.48 9.51 0.59
C ASN A 236 -9.42 7.98 0.59
N ALA A 237 -9.08 7.35 1.72
CA ALA A 237 -9.07 5.89 1.83
C ALA A 237 -10.46 5.28 1.60
N VAL A 238 -11.53 5.91 2.12
CA VAL A 238 -12.92 5.49 1.84
C VAL A 238 -13.25 5.63 0.36
N ALA A 239 -12.84 6.74 -0.26
CA ALA A 239 -13.10 7.03 -1.68
C ALA A 239 -12.51 5.97 -2.63
N LEU A 240 -11.41 5.33 -2.25
CA LEU A 240 -10.77 4.28 -3.04
C LEU A 240 -11.49 2.92 -2.98
N VAL A 241 -12.25 2.65 -1.90
CA VAL A 241 -12.84 1.31 -1.66
C VAL A 241 -13.72 0.82 -2.80
N PRO A 242 -14.62 1.63 -3.41
CA PRO A 242 -15.46 1.16 -4.52
C PRO A 242 -14.67 0.53 -5.66
N HIS A 243 -13.58 1.17 -6.07
CA HIS A 243 -12.72 0.64 -7.12
C HIS A 243 -11.88 -0.54 -6.65
N MET A 244 -11.32 -0.48 -5.45
CA MET A 244 -10.41 -1.51 -4.93
C MET A 244 -11.10 -2.84 -4.66
N VAL A 245 -12.38 -2.82 -4.32
CA VAL A 245 -13.13 -4.02 -3.90
C VAL A 245 -14.18 -4.41 -4.93
N PHE A 246 -14.89 -3.44 -5.52
CA PHE A 246 -16.10 -3.72 -6.28
C PHE A 246 -15.96 -3.53 -7.80
N LEU A 247 -14.90 -2.88 -8.32
CA LEU A 247 -14.79 -2.54 -9.74
C LEU A 247 -14.95 -3.76 -10.65
N VAL A 248 -14.20 -4.83 -10.37
CA VAL A 248 -14.24 -6.04 -11.22
C VAL A 248 -15.60 -6.72 -11.12
N ASP A 249 -16.14 -6.81 -9.92
CA ASP A 249 -17.44 -7.41 -9.68
C ASP A 249 -18.58 -6.61 -10.32
N TYR A 250 -18.50 -5.28 -10.26
CA TYR A 250 -19.42 -4.38 -10.95
C TYR A 250 -19.46 -4.63 -12.45
N VAL A 251 -18.29 -4.68 -13.10
CA VAL A 251 -18.23 -4.92 -14.55
C VAL A 251 -18.64 -6.35 -14.88
N ALA A 252 -18.15 -7.33 -14.13
CA ALA A 252 -18.35 -8.74 -14.43
C ALA A 252 -19.82 -9.16 -14.22
N ARG A 253 -20.37 -8.88 -13.03
CA ARG A 253 -21.72 -9.29 -12.61
C ARG A 253 -22.73 -8.18 -12.74
N GLY A 254 -22.40 -6.96 -12.27
CA GLY A 254 -23.32 -5.82 -12.30
C GLY A 254 -23.70 -5.39 -13.71
N LEU A 255 -22.75 -5.39 -14.64
CA LEU A 255 -22.96 -5.09 -16.05
C LEU A 255 -23.10 -6.34 -16.95
N GLY A 256 -22.93 -7.54 -16.39
CA GLY A 256 -23.03 -8.80 -17.14
C GLY A 256 -21.93 -9.02 -18.19
N GLN A 257 -20.79 -8.28 -18.13
CA GLN A 257 -19.74 -8.35 -19.15
C GLN A 257 -18.73 -9.48 -18.91
N GLY A 258 -18.82 -10.19 -17.79
CA GLY A 258 -17.96 -11.30 -17.45
C GLY A 258 -16.62 -10.90 -16.82
N ILE A 259 -15.93 -11.89 -16.25
CA ILE A 259 -14.70 -11.70 -15.45
C ILE A 259 -13.57 -11.12 -16.31
N ALA A 260 -13.45 -11.53 -17.56
CA ALA A 260 -12.38 -11.05 -18.45
C ALA A 260 -12.46 -9.54 -18.69
N ALA A 261 -13.68 -9.00 -18.93
CA ALA A 261 -13.89 -7.56 -19.09
C ALA A 261 -13.59 -6.80 -17.78
N GLY A 262 -14.12 -7.27 -16.64
CA GLY A 262 -13.83 -6.66 -15.35
C GLY A 262 -12.34 -6.64 -15.03
N SER A 263 -11.63 -7.71 -15.33
CA SER A 263 -10.19 -7.82 -15.14
C SER A 263 -9.39 -6.90 -16.08
N ALA A 264 -9.88 -6.62 -17.29
CA ALA A 264 -9.24 -5.64 -18.18
C ALA A 264 -9.26 -4.22 -17.58
N TYR A 265 -10.36 -3.79 -16.97
CA TYR A 265 -10.41 -2.52 -16.22
C TYR A 265 -9.50 -2.54 -14.99
N TRP A 266 -9.33 -3.69 -14.37
CA TRP A 266 -8.38 -3.86 -13.25
C TRP A 266 -6.92 -3.73 -13.71
N VAL A 267 -6.57 -4.22 -14.89
CA VAL A 267 -5.25 -3.96 -15.52
C VAL A 267 -5.04 -2.47 -15.72
N LEU A 268 -6.02 -1.76 -16.26
CA LEU A 268 -5.95 -0.30 -16.47
C LEU A 268 -5.77 0.45 -15.14
N TYR A 269 -6.47 0.03 -14.10
CA TYR A 269 -6.27 0.55 -12.74
C TYR A 269 -4.82 0.32 -12.26
N GLY A 270 -4.26 -0.87 -12.48
CA GLY A 270 -2.87 -1.19 -12.14
C GLY A 270 -1.85 -0.36 -12.92
N LEU A 271 -2.08 -0.13 -14.21
CA LEU A 271 -1.24 0.74 -15.04
C LEU A 271 -1.26 2.19 -14.53
N GLY A 272 -2.44 2.69 -14.17
CA GLY A 272 -2.58 3.96 -13.47
C GLY A 272 -1.75 4.00 -12.20
N ALA A 273 -1.81 2.95 -11.38
CA ALA A 273 -1.08 2.87 -10.12
C ALA A 273 0.45 2.84 -10.28
N ILE A 274 0.98 2.38 -11.40
CA ILE A 274 2.42 2.44 -11.69
C ILE A 274 2.84 3.89 -11.98
N VAL A 275 2.06 4.61 -12.75
CA VAL A 275 2.42 5.96 -13.25
C VAL A 275 2.06 7.06 -12.25
N GLY A 276 1.03 6.83 -11.43
CA GLY A 276 0.44 7.83 -10.53
C GLY A 276 1.42 8.56 -9.63
N PRO A 277 2.27 7.88 -8.85
CA PRO A 277 3.24 8.53 -7.96
C PRO A 277 4.22 9.47 -8.69
N LEU A 278 4.59 9.14 -9.92
CA LEU A 278 5.46 9.99 -10.75
C LEU A 278 4.73 11.27 -11.18
N LEU A 279 3.48 11.15 -11.61
CA LEU A 279 2.66 12.29 -12.04
C LEU A 279 2.36 13.22 -10.87
N THR A 280 1.97 12.66 -9.73
CA THR A 280 1.63 13.46 -8.53
C THR A 280 2.86 14.11 -7.93
N GLY A 281 4.02 13.44 -7.91
CA GLY A 281 5.29 14.01 -7.51
C GLY A 281 5.66 15.22 -8.39
N HIS A 282 5.58 15.05 -9.71
CA HIS A 282 5.87 16.14 -10.65
C HIS A 282 4.89 17.32 -10.51
N LEU A 283 3.61 17.05 -10.23
CA LEU A 283 2.62 18.08 -9.93
C LEU A 283 3.00 18.85 -8.65
N ALA A 284 3.44 18.14 -7.61
CA ALA A 284 3.86 18.74 -6.34
C ALA A 284 5.12 19.60 -6.50
N ASP A 285 6.10 19.14 -7.30
CA ASP A 285 7.32 19.91 -7.58
C ASP A 285 7.03 21.26 -8.25
N ARG A 286 5.97 21.33 -9.07
CA ARG A 286 5.59 22.56 -9.79
C ARG A 286 4.65 23.46 -9.01
N ALA A 287 3.70 22.90 -8.29
CA ALA A 287 2.60 23.64 -7.68
C ALA A 287 2.68 23.74 -6.14
N GLY A 288 3.57 22.94 -5.50
CA GLY A 288 3.58 22.70 -4.05
C GLY A 288 2.59 21.59 -3.64
N PHE A 289 2.77 21.03 -2.45
CA PHE A 289 1.99 19.87 -2.01
C PHE A 289 0.53 20.20 -1.70
N GLY A 290 0.21 21.35 -1.14
CA GLY A 290 -1.17 21.76 -0.88
C GLY A 290 -2.02 21.89 -2.15
N PRO A 291 -1.63 22.73 -3.14
CA PRO A 291 -2.33 22.80 -4.42
C PRO A 291 -2.41 21.46 -5.17
N ALA A 292 -1.34 20.64 -5.11
CA ALA A 292 -1.33 19.31 -5.71
C ALA A 292 -2.37 18.37 -5.07
N LEU A 293 -2.52 18.39 -3.74
CA LEU A 293 -3.56 17.63 -3.02
C LEU A 293 -4.96 18.04 -3.44
N ARG A 294 -5.24 19.37 -3.51
CA ARG A 294 -6.54 19.89 -3.96
C ARG A 294 -6.89 19.42 -5.35
N THR A 295 -5.95 19.53 -6.28
CA THR A 295 -6.12 19.07 -7.65
C THR A 295 -6.35 17.56 -7.70
N ALA A 296 -5.58 16.79 -6.94
CA ALA A 296 -5.70 15.34 -6.86
C ALA A 296 -7.06 14.91 -6.31
N PHE A 297 -7.54 15.49 -5.20
CA PHE A 297 -8.85 15.15 -4.63
C PHE A 297 -10.01 15.56 -5.55
N LEU A 298 -9.90 16.70 -6.25
CA LEU A 298 -10.92 17.11 -7.23
C LEU A 298 -11.01 16.11 -8.39
N ILE A 299 -9.88 15.78 -9.01
CA ILE A 299 -9.85 14.83 -10.13
C ILE A 299 -10.34 13.45 -9.67
N GLN A 300 -9.91 13.02 -8.49
CA GLN A 300 -10.32 11.74 -7.93
C GLN A 300 -11.81 11.69 -7.59
N ALA A 301 -12.38 12.75 -7.00
CA ALA A 301 -13.81 12.83 -6.72
C ALA A 301 -14.65 12.65 -8.00
N VAL A 302 -14.26 13.36 -9.07
CA VAL A 302 -14.90 13.21 -10.38
C VAL A 302 -14.73 11.78 -10.91
N ALA A 303 -13.50 11.25 -10.90
CA ALA A 303 -13.21 9.93 -11.46
C ALA A 303 -13.92 8.80 -10.71
N VAL A 304 -14.03 8.88 -9.37
CA VAL A 304 -14.78 7.90 -8.56
C VAL A 304 -16.28 7.99 -8.81
N ALA A 305 -16.80 9.19 -9.09
CA ALA A 305 -18.22 9.40 -9.37
C ALA A 305 -18.65 8.81 -10.74
N LEU A 306 -17.78 8.80 -11.72
CA LEU A 306 -18.11 8.43 -13.10
C LEU A 306 -18.91 7.12 -13.24
N PRO A 307 -18.53 5.99 -12.60
CA PRO A 307 -19.27 4.73 -12.72
C PRO A 307 -20.67 4.75 -12.10
N ALA A 308 -20.99 5.73 -11.24
CA ALA A 308 -22.33 5.92 -10.70
C ALA A 308 -23.31 6.51 -11.74
N PHE A 309 -22.80 7.24 -12.73
CA PHE A 309 -23.61 7.93 -13.74
C PHE A 309 -23.60 7.25 -15.11
N SER A 310 -22.55 6.51 -15.44
CA SER A 310 -22.42 5.90 -16.76
C SER A 310 -21.58 4.62 -16.73
N ALA A 311 -22.08 3.60 -17.41
CA ALA A 311 -21.39 2.34 -17.66
C ALA A 311 -20.68 2.31 -19.04
N ALA A 312 -20.58 3.44 -19.74
CA ALA A 312 -19.92 3.50 -21.04
C ALA A 312 -18.43 3.10 -20.91
N PRO A 313 -17.88 2.28 -21.83
CA PRO A 313 -16.52 1.79 -21.74
C PRO A 313 -15.45 2.88 -21.56
N ALA A 314 -15.57 3.98 -22.30
CA ALA A 314 -14.65 5.11 -22.19
C ALA A 314 -14.65 5.73 -20.77
N VAL A 315 -15.83 5.84 -20.15
CA VAL A 315 -16.01 6.36 -18.79
C VAL A 315 -15.35 5.44 -17.77
N LEU A 316 -15.56 4.14 -17.89
CA LEU A 316 -14.95 3.14 -17.01
C LEU A 316 -13.42 3.07 -17.17
N ILE A 317 -12.91 3.22 -18.40
CA ILE A 317 -11.46 3.30 -18.68
C ILE A 317 -10.85 4.51 -17.95
N VAL A 318 -11.41 5.70 -18.15
CA VAL A 318 -10.92 6.93 -17.51
C VAL A 318 -10.99 6.81 -15.99
N SER A 319 -12.11 6.36 -15.46
CA SER A 319 -12.28 6.15 -14.01
C SER A 319 -11.23 5.17 -13.46
N SER A 320 -11.05 4.01 -14.10
CA SER A 320 -10.09 2.98 -13.65
C SER A 320 -8.66 3.50 -13.64
N VAL A 321 -8.20 4.12 -14.72
CA VAL A 321 -6.83 4.64 -14.85
C VAL A 321 -6.58 5.75 -13.83
N VAL A 322 -7.50 6.72 -13.73
CA VAL A 322 -7.33 7.89 -12.86
C VAL A 322 -7.38 7.48 -11.38
N VAL A 323 -8.36 6.69 -10.97
CA VAL A 323 -8.44 6.24 -9.55
C VAL A 323 -7.27 5.33 -9.22
N GLY A 324 -6.85 4.47 -10.16
CA GLY A 324 -5.62 3.68 -10.03
C GLY A 324 -4.40 4.55 -9.78
N ALA A 325 -4.22 5.62 -10.54
CA ALA A 325 -3.09 6.53 -10.39
C ALA A 325 -3.04 7.19 -9.02
N PHE A 326 -4.18 7.61 -8.47
CA PHE A 326 -4.24 8.23 -7.16
C PHE A 326 -4.18 7.23 -5.99
N THR A 327 -4.36 5.94 -6.21
CA THR A 327 -4.25 4.93 -5.14
C THR A 327 -2.89 4.96 -4.44
N PRO A 328 -1.74 4.82 -5.13
CA PRO A 328 -0.44 5.12 -4.53
C PRO A 328 -0.02 6.59 -4.70
N GLY A 329 -0.60 7.34 -5.64
CA GLY A 329 -0.17 8.69 -5.99
C GLY A 329 -0.45 9.74 -4.91
N ILE A 330 -1.45 9.55 -4.05
CA ILE A 330 -1.72 10.45 -2.92
C ILE A 330 -0.65 10.34 -1.82
N VAL A 331 -0.01 9.18 -1.68
CA VAL A 331 0.98 8.91 -0.61
C VAL A 331 2.11 9.95 -0.57
N PRO A 332 2.85 10.21 -1.67
CA PRO A 332 3.91 11.21 -1.67
C PRO A 332 3.40 12.64 -1.43
N LEU A 333 2.17 12.95 -1.86
CA LEU A 333 1.57 14.27 -1.62
C LEU A 333 1.31 14.52 -0.13
N VAL A 334 0.72 13.54 0.57
CA VAL A 334 0.46 13.64 2.01
C VAL A 334 1.76 13.70 2.79
N LEU A 335 2.75 12.86 2.45
CA LEU A 335 4.06 12.87 3.09
C LEU A 335 4.77 14.23 2.90
N GLY A 336 4.78 14.76 1.68
CA GLY A 336 5.36 16.07 1.37
C GLY A 336 4.62 17.20 2.09
N ARG A 337 3.29 17.13 2.19
CA ARG A 337 2.49 18.09 2.94
C ARG A 337 2.82 18.09 4.44
N ILE A 338 3.10 16.92 5.03
CA ILE A 338 3.59 16.84 6.43
C ILE A 338 4.93 17.57 6.56
N HIS A 339 5.85 17.42 5.62
CA HIS A 339 7.12 18.13 5.64
C HIS A 339 6.96 19.66 5.52
N GLU A 340 6.00 20.14 4.71
CA GLU A 340 5.67 21.58 4.66
C GLU A 340 5.08 22.10 5.98
N LEU A 341 4.20 21.32 6.62
CA LEU A 341 3.53 21.72 7.87
C LEU A 341 4.45 21.64 9.09
N ILE A 342 5.46 20.79 9.07
CA ILE A 342 6.39 20.52 10.18
C ILE A 342 7.84 20.57 9.66
N PRO A 343 8.38 21.76 9.30
CA PRO A 343 9.67 21.83 8.59
C PRO A 343 10.89 21.50 9.45
N HIS A 344 10.82 21.61 10.79
CA HIS A 344 12.01 21.62 11.65
C HIS A 344 12.17 20.40 12.57
N SER A 345 11.21 19.44 12.58
CA SER A 345 11.23 18.30 13.50
C SER A 345 11.01 16.99 12.78
N SER A 346 12.08 16.24 12.52
CA SER A 346 11.98 14.90 11.92
C SER A 346 11.23 13.90 12.81
N THR A 347 11.19 14.11 14.12
CA THR A 347 10.46 13.27 15.07
C THR A 347 8.96 13.50 14.94
N ASP A 348 8.54 14.78 14.89
CA ASP A 348 7.12 15.13 14.74
C ASP A 348 6.61 14.78 13.33
N GLN A 349 7.44 14.94 12.28
CA GLN A 349 7.11 14.45 10.93
C GLN A 349 6.83 12.95 10.93
N ARG A 350 7.67 12.15 11.60
CA ARG A 350 7.45 10.69 11.72
C ARG A 350 6.19 10.35 12.50
N ALA A 351 5.88 11.11 13.57
CA ALA A 351 4.66 10.94 14.35
C ALA A 351 3.41 11.28 13.52
N ALA A 352 3.42 12.43 12.81
CA ALA A 352 2.33 12.86 11.94
C ALA A 352 2.10 11.86 10.79
N TRP A 353 3.17 11.34 10.18
CA TRP A 353 3.06 10.30 9.14
C TRP A 353 2.43 9.01 9.69
N ALA A 354 2.81 8.58 10.90
CA ALA A 354 2.21 7.43 11.55
C ALA A 354 0.71 7.64 11.84
N GLN A 355 0.33 8.84 12.29
CA GLN A 355 -1.08 9.20 12.50
C GLN A 355 -1.87 9.19 11.18
N ALA A 356 -1.34 9.82 10.14
CA ALA A 356 -1.96 9.85 8.81
C ALA A 356 -2.15 8.44 8.24
N THR A 357 -1.12 7.60 8.31
CA THR A 357 -1.19 6.21 7.83
C THR A 357 -2.18 5.38 8.64
N THR A 358 -2.26 5.58 9.95
CA THR A 358 -3.24 4.91 10.82
C THR A 358 -4.66 5.37 10.49
N SER A 359 -4.87 6.68 10.29
CA SER A 359 -6.15 7.23 9.83
C SER A 359 -6.59 6.60 8.51
N PHE A 360 -5.69 6.60 7.51
CA PHE A 360 -5.95 5.96 6.22
C PHE A 360 -6.39 4.50 6.37
N ALA A 361 -5.62 3.69 7.11
CA ALA A 361 -5.91 2.27 7.28
C ALA A 361 -7.23 2.03 8.04
N LEU A 362 -7.51 2.85 9.07
CA LEU A 362 -8.76 2.78 9.83
C LEU A 362 -9.96 3.11 8.97
N PHE A 363 -9.94 4.26 8.30
CA PHE A 363 -11.03 4.70 7.44
C PHE A 363 -11.23 3.78 6.24
N GLN A 364 -10.15 3.20 5.69
CA GLN A 364 -10.25 2.20 4.63
C GLN A 364 -10.96 0.93 5.10
N ALA A 365 -10.62 0.42 6.30
CA ALA A 365 -11.29 -0.74 6.87
C ALA A 365 -12.77 -0.45 7.18
N LEU A 366 -13.06 0.68 7.86
CA LEU A 366 -14.44 1.09 8.16
C LEU A 366 -15.25 1.31 6.87
N GLY A 367 -14.66 1.98 5.87
CA GLY A 367 -15.28 2.19 4.56
C GLY A 367 -15.58 0.87 3.86
N ALA A 368 -14.65 -0.09 3.89
CA ALA A 368 -14.84 -1.38 3.26
C ALA A 368 -15.98 -2.18 3.92
N TYR A 369 -16.00 -2.24 5.26
CA TYR A 369 -17.08 -2.91 5.97
C TYR A 369 -18.42 -2.19 5.78
N GLY A 370 -18.45 -0.85 5.88
CA GLY A 370 -19.66 -0.05 5.70
C GLY A 370 -20.24 -0.17 4.29
N LEU A 371 -19.39 -0.09 3.26
CA LEU A 371 -19.83 -0.25 1.87
C LEU A 371 -20.25 -1.70 1.56
N SER A 372 -19.56 -2.71 2.14
CA SER A 372 -19.97 -4.12 2.02
C SER A 372 -21.32 -4.37 2.66
N TRP A 373 -21.54 -3.81 3.86
CA TRP A 373 -22.84 -3.87 4.53
C TRP A 373 -23.94 -3.17 3.72
N GLY A 374 -23.65 -1.95 3.25
CA GLY A 374 -24.59 -1.20 2.39
C GLY A 374 -24.92 -1.95 1.11
N PHE A 375 -23.93 -2.57 0.46
CA PHE A 375 -24.14 -3.40 -0.73
C PHE A 375 -25.08 -4.59 -0.45
N ALA A 376 -24.83 -5.31 0.65
CA ALA A 376 -25.65 -6.46 1.04
C ALA A 376 -27.11 -6.09 1.34
N HIS A 377 -27.36 -4.90 1.91
CA HIS A 377 -28.71 -4.46 2.32
C HIS A 377 -29.42 -3.59 1.28
N SER A 378 -28.75 -3.12 0.25
CA SER A 378 -29.33 -2.32 -0.84
C SER A 378 -29.77 -3.14 -2.05
N GLY A 379 -29.73 -4.48 -1.97
CA GLY A 379 -30.03 -5.34 -3.12
C GLY A 379 -28.92 -5.33 -4.19
N GLY A 380 -27.67 -5.00 -3.81
CA GLY A 380 -26.53 -5.04 -4.71
C GLY A 380 -26.37 -3.81 -5.62
N HIS A 381 -26.80 -2.63 -5.17
CA HIS A 381 -26.69 -1.39 -5.94
C HIS A 381 -25.26 -0.83 -5.98
N TYR A 382 -24.51 -1.13 -7.03
CA TYR A 382 -23.13 -0.64 -7.23
C TYR A 382 -23.04 0.89 -7.35
N GLY A 383 -23.99 1.56 -8.01
CA GLY A 383 -23.98 3.02 -8.18
C GLY A 383 -23.91 3.77 -6.85
N MET A 384 -24.58 3.27 -5.81
CA MET A 384 -24.52 3.82 -4.45
C MET A 384 -23.08 3.78 -3.89
N LEU A 385 -22.33 2.71 -4.13
CA LEU A 385 -20.95 2.56 -3.63
C LEU A 385 -20.05 3.63 -4.22
N PHE A 386 -20.11 3.84 -5.53
CA PHE A 386 -19.32 4.87 -6.22
C PHE A 386 -19.74 6.27 -5.80
N ALA A 387 -21.05 6.52 -5.60
CA ALA A 387 -21.54 7.80 -5.10
C ALA A 387 -21.01 8.13 -3.68
N ILE A 388 -21.04 7.15 -2.77
CA ILE A 388 -20.47 7.32 -1.41
C ILE A 388 -18.96 7.55 -1.48
N GLY A 389 -18.23 6.80 -2.32
CA GLY A 389 -16.81 7.02 -2.53
C GLY A 389 -16.48 8.42 -3.06
N ALA A 390 -17.28 8.89 -4.03
CA ALA A 390 -17.14 10.24 -4.57
C ALA A 390 -17.43 11.33 -3.52
N ALA A 391 -18.46 11.13 -2.69
CA ALA A 391 -18.78 12.03 -1.58
C ALA A 391 -17.64 12.09 -0.55
N ALA A 392 -17.00 10.96 -0.26
CA ALA A 392 -15.82 10.92 0.62
C ALA A 392 -14.64 11.70 0.03
N ALA A 393 -14.35 11.55 -1.28
CA ALA A 393 -13.31 12.33 -1.94
C ALA A 393 -13.63 13.83 -1.98
N ALA A 394 -14.89 14.19 -2.22
CA ALA A 394 -15.35 15.59 -2.14
C ALA A 394 -15.21 16.15 -0.71
N GLY A 395 -15.50 15.34 0.30
CA GLY A 395 -15.26 15.67 1.72
C GLY A 395 -13.78 15.94 2.02
N ALA A 396 -12.88 15.09 1.49
CA ALA A 396 -11.44 15.32 1.60
C ALA A 396 -11.03 16.65 0.96
N LEU A 397 -11.53 16.94 -0.24
CA LEU A 397 -11.30 18.22 -0.92
C LEU A 397 -11.82 19.42 -0.08
N ALA A 398 -13.02 19.29 0.48
CA ALA A 398 -13.59 20.36 1.31
C ALA A 398 -12.75 20.66 2.55
N ILE A 399 -12.22 19.62 3.22
CA ILE A 399 -11.32 19.78 4.37
C ILE A 399 -10.04 20.50 3.94
N GLU A 400 -9.41 20.08 2.83
CA GLU A 400 -8.17 20.71 2.33
C GLU A 400 -8.41 22.18 1.93
N LEU A 401 -9.57 22.54 1.35
CA LEU A 401 -9.92 23.91 1.06
C LEU A 401 -10.04 24.77 2.34
N VAL A 402 -10.68 24.21 3.40
CA VAL A 402 -10.76 24.88 4.71
C VAL A 402 -9.37 25.02 5.33
N ALA A 403 -8.52 23.99 5.24
CA ALA A 403 -7.14 24.04 5.73
C ALA A 403 -6.33 25.13 5.01
N ALA A 404 -6.50 25.27 3.70
CA ALA A 404 -5.83 26.29 2.90
C ALA A 404 -6.27 27.72 3.29
N LEU A 405 -7.54 27.92 3.62
CA LEU A 405 -8.05 29.21 4.10
C LEU A 405 -7.50 29.57 5.49
N ARG A 406 -7.37 28.59 6.38
CA ARG A 406 -6.78 28.78 7.71
C ARG A 406 -5.28 29.05 7.64
N GLY A 407 -4.53 28.33 6.80
CA GLY A 407 -3.09 28.54 6.63
C GLY A 407 -2.69 29.88 5.99
N ARG A 408 -3.63 30.60 5.35
CA ARG A 408 -3.40 31.97 4.84
C ARG A 408 -3.58 33.05 5.91
N ARG A 409 -4.14 32.72 7.07
CA ARG A 409 -4.43 33.66 8.16
C ARG A 409 -3.39 33.64 9.27
N VAL A 410 -2.43 32.75 9.19
CA VAL A 410 -1.24 32.61 10.06
C VAL A 410 0.00 33.04 9.26
#